data_19897907f28f361fe5848df7eee4e8e5
#
_entry.id   19897907f28f361fe5848df7eee4e8e5
#
_cell.length_a   1.000
_cell.length_b   1.000
_cell.length_c   1.000
_cell.angle_alpha   90.00
_cell.angle_beta   90.00
_cell.angle_gamma   90.00
#
_symmetry.space_group_name_H-M   'P 1'
#
loop_
_entity.id
_entity.type
_entity.pdbx_description
1 polymer ?
#
loop_
_entity_poly.entity_id
_entity_poly.type
_entity_poly.pdbx_seq_one_letter_code
_entity_poly.pdbx_strand_id
1 'polypeptide(L)'
;VEGKLVHPDDRTEFCAVIARMMRFVLVDHARKRSTHRRLADRVRGELTEEIPDRLSMDFLDLLSLDEALDRLVNLNPRHAQVVELRYFGGLSIEETAATLGVSTWVVKDDWRMARAWLRLQLQVENHS
;
A
#
# COMPACT_ATOMS: atom_id res chain seq x y z
N VAL A 1 -31.48 4.35 -8.81
CA VAL A 1 -31.34 4.31 -8.80
C VAL A 1 -30.81 4.57 -8.05
N GLU A 2 -30.95 5.03 -7.66
CA GLU A 2 -30.70 5.32 -6.93
C GLU A 2 -29.78 4.91 -6.19
N GLY A 3 -29.89 4.66 -5.17
CA GLY A 3 -28.85 4.17 -4.39
C GLY A 3 -27.83 3.52 -5.16
N LYS A 4 -28.17 3.12 -6.28
CA LYS A 4 -27.21 2.45 -7.04
C LYS A 4 -26.10 3.32 -7.47
N LEU A 5 -26.29 4.57 -7.44
CA LEU A 5 -25.20 5.46 -7.75
C LEU A 5 -24.08 5.38 -6.75
N VAL A 6 -24.39 4.93 -5.56
CA VAL A 6 -23.39 4.84 -4.51
C VAL A 6 -23.32 3.42 -4.04
N HIS A 7 -23.38 2.54 -4.95
CA HIS A 7 -23.31 1.14 -4.65
C HIS A 7 -21.98 0.82 -4.01
N PRO A 8 -21.94 0.05 -2.94
CA PRO A 8 -20.66 -0.31 -2.32
C PRO A 8 -19.69 -0.94 -3.32
N ASP A 9 -20.20 -1.77 -4.21
CA ASP A 9 -19.35 -2.42 -5.18
C ASP A 9 -18.73 -1.42 -6.14
N ASP A 10 -19.52 -0.44 -6.57
CA ASP A 10 -19.00 0.58 -7.47
C ASP A 10 -17.93 1.41 -6.80
N ARG A 11 -18.16 1.76 -5.55
CA ARG A 11 -17.19 2.54 -4.80
C ARG A 11 -15.92 1.74 -4.59
N THR A 12 -16.07 0.47 -4.25
CA THR A 12 -14.93 -0.40 -4.06
C THR A 12 -14.10 -0.49 -5.32
N GLU A 13 -14.77 -0.68 -6.45
CA GLU A 13 -14.06 -0.76 -7.71
C GLU A 13 -13.36 0.54 -8.04
N PHE A 14 -14.04 1.65 -7.81
CA PHE A 14 -13.45 2.95 -8.10
C PHE A 14 -12.19 3.18 -7.28
N CYS A 15 -12.30 2.96 -5.97
CA CYS A 15 -11.15 3.16 -5.10
C CYS A 15 -10.02 2.20 -5.42
N ALA A 16 -10.37 0.97 -5.78
CA ALA A 16 -9.35 -0.02 -6.13
C ALA A 16 -8.62 0.39 -7.39
N VAL A 17 -9.35 0.90 -8.37
CA VAL A 17 -8.73 1.34 -9.62
C VAL A 17 -7.81 2.52 -9.36
N ILE A 18 -8.29 3.50 -8.59
CA ILE A 18 -7.47 4.66 -8.29
C ILE A 18 -6.21 4.26 -7.54
N ALA A 19 -6.36 3.39 -6.55
CA ALA A 19 -5.21 2.95 -5.77
C ALA A 19 -4.20 2.22 -6.65
N ARG A 20 -4.70 1.39 -7.57
CA ARG A 20 -3.81 0.69 -8.47
C ARG A 20 -3.11 1.63 -9.44
N MET A 21 -3.83 2.63 -9.92
CA MET A 21 -3.21 3.63 -10.78
C MET A 21 -2.14 4.40 -10.05
N MET A 22 -2.41 4.76 -8.80
CA MET A 22 -1.40 5.45 -8.00
C MET A 22 -0.19 4.57 -7.77
N ARG A 23 -0.43 3.29 -7.50
CA ARG A 23 0.67 2.34 -7.34
C ARG A 23 1.50 2.29 -8.61
N PHE A 24 0.83 2.17 -9.75
CA PHE A 24 1.54 2.09 -11.03
C PHE A 24 2.38 3.33 -11.28
N VAL A 25 1.78 4.50 -11.06
CA VAL A 25 2.49 5.76 -11.31
C VAL A 25 3.69 5.89 -10.39
N LEU A 26 3.50 5.58 -9.11
CA LEU A 26 4.59 5.72 -8.14
C LEU A 26 5.70 4.73 -8.40
N VAL A 27 5.35 3.50 -8.75
CA VAL A 27 6.35 2.48 -9.03
C VAL A 27 7.12 2.85 -10.30
N ASP A 28 6.42 3.32 -11.32
CA ASP A 28 7.09 3.75 -12.54
C ASP A 28 8.07 4.89 -12.25
N HIS A 29 7.62 5.83 -11.42
CA HIS A 29 8.48 6.94 -11.04
C HIS A 29 9.69 6.45 -10.26
N ALA A 30 9.48 5.49 -9.36
CA ALA A 30 10.57 4.95 -8.56
C ALA A 30 11.59 4.23 -9.44
N ARG A 31 11.11 3.53 -10.46
CA ARG A 31 12.04 2.87 -11.37
C ARG A 31 12.93 3.86 -12.07
N LYS A 32 12.35 4.98 -12.49
CA LYS A 32 13.14 6.02 -13.14
C LYS A 32 14.12 6.67 -12.19
N ARG A 33 13.80 6.68 -10.92
CA ARG A 33 14.65 7.27 -9.90
C ARG A 33 15.62 6.29 -9.28
N SER A 34 15.58 5.05 -9.68
CA SER A 34 16.46 4.05 -9.08
C SER A 34 17.92 4.34 -9.37
N THR A 35 18.20 5.12 -10.41
CA THR A 35 19.56 5.49 -10.70
C THR A 35 20.11 6.54 -9.73
N HIS A 36 19.25 7.13 -8.92
CA HIS A 36 19.66 8.14 -7.96
C HIS A 36 19.63 7.58 -6.55
N ARG A 37 20.35 6.50 -6.38
CA ARG A 37 20.35 5.79 -5.10
C ARG A 37 20.76 6.64 -3.93
N ARG A 38 21.73 7.51 -4.15
CA ARG A 38 22.20 8.36 -3.07
C ARG A 38 21.11 9.24 -2.52
N LEU A 39 20.33 9.80 -3.40
CA LEU A 39 19.23 10.65 -2.97
C LEU A 39 18.21 9.84 -2.20
N ALA A 40 17.89 8.65 -2.70
CA ALA A 40 16.93 7.80 -2.04
C ALA A 40 17.39 7.39 -0.65
N ASP A 41 18.68 7.07 -0.53
CA ASP A 41 19.22 6.70 0.77
C ASP A 41 19.12 7.85 1.76
N ARG A 42 19.37 9.06 1.29
CA ARG A 42 19.28 10.21 2.16
C ARG A 42 17.85 10.45 2.61
N VAL A 43 16.92 10.30 1.70
CA VAL A 43 15.51 10.46 2.05
C VAL A 43 15.11 9.43 3.10
N ARG A 44 15.58 8.20 2.93
CA ARG A 44 15.29 7.17 3.90
C ARG A 44 15.75 7.58 5.30
N GLY A 45 16.98 8.06 5.39
CA GLY A 45 17.51 8.45 6.69
C GLY A 45 16.71 9.57 7.31
N GLU A 46 16.25 10.50 6.50
CA GLU A 46 15.53 11.64 7.04
C GLU A 46 14.10 11.32 7.42
N LEU A 47 13.48 10.37 6.75
CA LEU A 47 12.06 10.15 6.92
C LEU A 47 11.68 9.03 7.86
N THR A 48 12.66 8.23 8.29
CA THR A 48 12.31 7.00 9.00
C THR A 48 11.60 7.21 10.32
N GLU A 49 11.82 8.33 10.98
CA GLU A 49 11.33 8.46 12.34
C GLU A 49 9.98 9.12 12.46
N GLU A 50 9.60 9.90 11.49
CA GLU A 50 8.40 10.68 11.64
C GLU A 50 7.33 10.38 10.63
N ILE A 51 7.50 9.32 9.88
CA ILE A 51 6.58 9.01 8.83
C ILE A 51 5.35 8.31 9.38
N PRO A 52 4.15 8.77 9.02
CA PRO A 52 2.94 8.06 9.38
C PRO A 52 2.97 6.64 8.86
N ASP A 53 2.15 5.78 9.45
CA ASP A 53 2.16 4.37 9.10
C ASP A 53 2.12 4.12 7.61
N ARG A 54 1.32 4.87 6.88
CA ARG A 54 1.17 4.61 5.47
C ARG A 54 2.36 5.09 4.64
N LEU A 55 3.24 5.88 5.23
CA LEU A 55 4.41 6.40 4.53
C LEU A 55 5.71 5.88 5.12
N SER A 56 5.65 4.78 5.82
CA SER A 56 6.83 4.26 6.51
C SER A 56 7.83 3.61 5.57
N MET A 57 7.53 3.52 4.28
CA MET A 57 8.45 2.95 3.31
C MET A 57 8.98 4.04 2.40
N ASP A 58 10.25 3.94 2.06
CA ASP A 58 10.86 4.96 1.23
C ASP A 58 10.95 4.52 -0.23
N PHE A 59 11.60 5.34 -1.05
CA PHE A 59 11.66 5.10 -2.48
C PHE A 59 12.33 3.81 -2.86
N LEU A 60 13.37 3.43 -2.13
CA LEU A 60 14.09 2.21 -2.47
C LEU A 60 13.24 0.98 -2.21
N ASP A 61 12.40 1.07 -1.19
CA ASP A 61 11.56 -0.05 -0.83
C ASP A 61 10.31 -0.15 -1.69
N LEU A 62 9.99 0.90 -2.43
CA LEU A 62 8.76 0.92 -3.20
C LEU A 62 8.74 -0.19 -4.26
N LEU A 63 9.86 -0.40 -4.93
CA LEU A 63 9.91 -1.47 -5.94
C LEU A 63 9.80 -2.83 -5.29
N SER A 64 10.47 -3.03 -4.17
CA SER A 64 10.35 -4.27 -3.44
C SER A 64 8.95 -4.47 -2.89
N LEU A 65 8.33 -3.38 -2.45
CA LEU A 65 6.95 -3.44 -1.99
C LEU A 65 6.02 -3.90 -3.10
N ASP A 66 6.23 -3.36 -4.30
CA ASP A 66 5.40 -3.73 -5.44
C ASP A 66 5.47 -5.23 -5.69
N GLU A 67 6.68 -5.78 -5.68
CA GLU A 67 6.86 -7.21 -5.88
C GLU A 67 6.25 -8.02 -4.74
N ALA A 68 6.43 -7.54 -3.51
CA ALA A 68 5.89 -8.25 -2.37
C ALA A 68 4.37 -8.25 -2.39
N LEU A 69 3.76 -7.14 -2.83
CA LEU A 69 2.31 -7.09 -2.93
C LEU A 69 1.77 -8.08 -3.94
N ASP A 70 2.49 -8.29 -5.03
CA ASP A 70 2.07 -9.31 -5.99
C ASP A 70 2.04 -10.70 -5.36
N ARG A 71 2.98 -10.98 -4.47
CA ARG A 71 2.96 -12.24 -3.74
C ARG A 71 1.85 -12.26 -2.70
N LEU A 72 1.62 -11.13 -2.06
CA LEU A 72 0.60 -11.07 -1.01
C LEU A 72 -0.80 -11.29 -1.57
N VAL A 73 -1.05 -10.83 -2.79
CA VAL A 73 -2.34 -11.04 -3.42
C VAL A 73 -2.67 -12.53 -3.43
N ASN A 74 -1.69 -13.36 -3.72
CA ASN A 74 -1.92 -14.80 -3.77
C ASN A 74 -2.07 -15.42 -2.39
N LEU A 75 -1.46 -14.83 -1.38
CA LEU A 75 -1.55 -15.37 -0.03
C LEU A 75 -2.81 -14.89 0.68
N ASN A 76 -3.13 -13.63 0.54
CA ASN A 76 -4.29 -13.06 1.21
C ASN A 76 -4.74 -11.82 0.45
N PRO A 77 -5.69 -11.98 -0.47
CA PRO A 77 -6.11 -10.85 -1.32
C PRO A 77 -6.61 -9.65 -0.53
N ARG A 78 -7.31 -9.88 0.58
CA ARG A 78 -7.82 -8.74 1.34
C ARG A 78 -6.71 -7.96 2.00
N HIS A 79 -5.68 -8.65 2.52
CA HIS A 79 -4.52 -7.95 3.06
C HIS A 79 -3.87 -7.07 2.01
N ALA A 80 -3.72 -7.60 0.80
CA ALA A 80 -3.12 -6.81 -0.27
C ALA A 80 -4.00 -5.62 -0.63
N GLN A 81 -5.32 -5.81 -0.63
CA GLN A 81 -6.23 -4.71 -0.90
C GLN A 81 -6.13 -3.62 0.16
N VAL A 82 -6.06 -4.02 1.41
CA VAL A 82 -5.94 -3.04 2.49
C VAL A 82 -4.67 -2.22 2.31
N VAL A 83 -3.56 -2.87 2.00
CA VAL A 83 -2.31 -2.14 1.81
C VAL A 83 -2.43 -1.21 0.61
N GLU A 84 -2.99 -1.68 -0.48
CA GLU A 84 -3.09 -0.87 -1.68
C GLU A 84 -3.97 0.35 -1.43
N LEU A 85 -5.11 0.16 -0.78
CA LEU A 85 -6.01 1.28 -0.52
C LEU A 85 -5.41 2.28 0.46
N ARG A 86 -4.76 1.78 1.49
CA ARG A 86 -4.22 2.68 2.51
C ARG A 86 -2.92 3.34 2.06
N TYR A 87 -2.00 2.55 1.54
CA TYR A 87 -0.69 3.09 1.20
C TYR A 87 -0.72 3.91 -0.08
N PHE A 88 -1.31 3.35 -1.13
CA PHE A 88 -1.32 4.03 -2.42
C PHE A 88 -2.54 4.91 -2.60
N GLY A 89 -3.67 4.47 -2.08
CA GLY A 89 -4.90 5.24 -2.21
C GLY A 89 -5.06 6.33 -1.17
N GLY A 90 -4.29 6.25 -0.10
CA GLY A 90 -4.36 7.28 0.94
C GLY A 90 -5.62 7.23 1.78
N LEU A 91 -6.32 6.12 1.80
CA LEU A 91 -7.54 6.02 2.57
C LEU A 91 -7.25 5.80 4.04
N SER A 92 -8.11 6.38 4.88
CA SER A 92 -8.04 6.11 6.31
C SER A 92 -8.55 4.71 6.60
N ILE A 93 -8.40 4.29 7.86
CA ILE A 93 -8.94 3.00 8.27
C ILE A 93 -10.44 2.97 8.08
N GLU A 94 -11.12 4.06 8.47
CA GLU A 94 -12.57 4.12 8.32
C GLU A 94 -12.98 4.08 6.86
N GLU A 95 -12.28 4.81 6.02
CA GLU A 95 -12.59 4.83 4.60
C GLU A 95 -12.34 3.47 3.96
N THR A 96 -11.26 2.84 4.36
CA THR A 96 -10.95 1.52 3.83
C THR A 96 -12.01 0.51 4.24
N ALA A 97 -12.43 0.57 5.50
CA ALA A 97 -13.47 -0.33 6.00
C ALA A 97 -14.76 -0.14 5.22
N ALA A 98 -15.15 1.12 5.01
CA ALA A 98 -16.38 1.39 4.26
C ALA A 98 -16.25 0.89 2.82
N THR A 99 -15.09 1.07 2.24
CA THR A 99 -14.86 0.66 0.85
C THR A 99 -14.95 -0.86 0.71
N LEU A 100 -14.38 -1.58 1.65
CA LEU A 100 -14.34 -3.05 1.57
C LEU A 100 -15.55 -3.72 2.19
N GLY A 101 -16.39 -2.95 2.87
CA GLY A 101 -17.57 -3.53 3.50
C GLY A 101 -17.25 -4.38 4.71
N VAL A 102 -16.22 -4.01 5.45
CA VAL A 102 -15.82 -4.73 6.66
C VAL A 102 -15.72 -3.74 7.80
N SER A 103 -15.54 -4.26 9.02
CA SER A 103 -15.41 -3.38 10.16
C SER A 103 -14.04 -2.73 10.22
N THR A 104 -13.94 -1.64 10.97
CA THR A 104 -12.66 -1.00 11.17
C THR A 104 -11.69 -1.91 11.90
N TRP A 105 -12.22 -2.76 12.78
CA TRP A 105 -11.36 -3.69 13.48
C TRP A 105 -10.67 -4.65 12.51
N VAL A 106 -11.43 -5.13 11.53
CA VAL A 106 -10.87 -6.02 10.53
C VAL A 106 -9.77 -5.31 9.74
N VAL A 107 -10.01 -4.06 9.37
CA VAL A 107 -9.00 -3.31 8.63
C VAL A 107 -7.75 -3.10 9.47
N LYS A 108 -7.91 -2.77 10.74
CA LYS A 108 -6.77 -2.57 11.62
C LYS A 108 -5.95 -3.85 11.73
N ASP A 109 -6.62 -4.96 11.89
CA ASP A 109 -5.95 -6.24 12.02
C ASP A 109 -5.25 -6.63 10.73
N ASP A 110 -5.95 -6.49 9.61
CA ASP A 110 -5.37 -6.78 8.31
C ASP A 110 -4.14 -5.91 8.05
N TRP A 111 -4.25 -4.63 8.36
CA TRP A 111 -3.17 -3.70 8.13
C TRP A 111 -1.95 -4.06 8.96
N ARG A 112 -2.18 -4.38 10.23
CA ARG A 112 -1.09 -4.75 11.11
C ARG A 112 -0.39 -6.02 10.62
N MET A 113 -1.17 -7.02 10.24
CA MET A 113 -0.59 -8.29 9.80
C MET A 113 0.11 -8.14 8.46
N ALA A 114 -0.50 -7.39 7.55
CA ALA A 114 0.12 -7.18 6.25
C ALA A 114 1.43 -6.42 6.38
N ARG A 115 1.45 -5.41 7.24
CA ARG A 115 2.69 -4.66 7.45
C ARG A 115 3.79 -5.52 8.03
N ALA A 116 3.44 -6.37 8.97
CA ALA A 116 4.44 -7.25 9.56
C ALA A 116 5.02 -8.20 8.51
N TRP A 117 4.14 -8.77 7.71
CA TRP A 117 4.60 -9.67 6.65
C TRP A 117 5.47 -8.93 5.64
N LEU A 118 5.03 -7.75 5.23
CA LEU A 118 5.80 -6.98 4.26
C LEU A 118 7.15 -6.57 4.79
N ARG A 119 7.22 -6.20 6.07
CA ARG A 119 8.51 -5.85 6.65
C ARG A 119 9.49 -7.00 6.60
N LEU A 120 8.99 -8.20 6.88
CA LEU A 120 9.86 -9.37 6.81
C LEU A 120 10.33 -9.61 5.39
N GLN A 121 9.44 -9.45 4.42
CA GLN A 121 9.83 -9.64 3.03
C GLN A 121 10.87 -8.63 2.60
N LEU A 122 10.68 -7.37 2.97
CA LEU A 122 11.59 -6.32 2.57
C LEU A 122 12.94 -6.48 3.27
N GLN A 123 12.94 -6.92 4.51
CA GLN A 123 14.19 -7.16 5.21
C GLN A 123 14.99 -8.28 4.56
N VAL A 124 14.30 -9.34 4.19
CA VAL A 124 14.98 -10.47 3.55
C VAL A 124 15.63 -10.00 2.25
N GLU A 125 14.90 -9.21 1.46
CA GLU A 125 15.44 -8.74 0.20
C GLU A 125 16.60 -7.78 0.40
N ASN A 126 16.50 -6.94 1.41
CA ASN A 126 17.56 -5.98 1.66
C ASN A 126 18.84 -6.63 2.14
N HIS A 127 18.73 -7.79 2.75
CA HIS A 127 19.89 -8.49 3.27
C HIS A 127 20.48 -9.48 2.30
N SER A 128 19.78 -9.74 1.22
CA SER A 128 20.34 -10.63 0.22
C SER A 128 20.98 -9.84 -0.91
#